data_d2ca68b18ae0c65e4a549be1027d214e
#
_entry.id   d2ca68b18ae0c65e4a549be1027d214e
#
_cell.length_a   1.000
_cell.length_b   1.000
_cell.length_c   1.000
_cell.angle_alpha   90.00
_cell.angle_beta   90.00
_cell.angle_gamma   90.00
#
_symmetry.space_group_name_H-M   'P 1'
#
loop_
_entity.id
_entity.type
_entity.pdbx_description
1 polymer ?
#
loop_
_entity_poly.entity_id
_entity_poly.type
_entity_poly.pdbx_seq_one_letter_code
_entity_poly.pdbx_strand_id
1 'polypeptide(L)'
;MVFQPLISKDLGIKLRDGTFYAQAAFSAAREQGFTAGGHWVVNNGGMWLQDGELSGLDFVMSYRLQNHHWQLGAKEPVMLRIASLNNLFDMQNITADLQGTYPYSETAPLTLSNVGMDILNGHLSLSALRLPQHDAAVLKLSQIDLSALFTVLQPKQFAMSGKVNGELPLYLNNPQWLVRNGWIANDGMLTLRLDKDLTDSISESNTVAGAAIDWLRYMEISQSYTKVDLDNLGQLTLTSKVHGVNSQKNSTRAVVLNYQHKENLFQLWRSLRFGDNLQEWLQQTISLPSASSLPSASSLPSASSLPQGISSQPTAPIPTRAKE
;
A
#
# COMPACT_ATOMS: atom_id res chain seq x y z
N MET A 1 26.68 -16.46 21.79
CA MET A 1 25.67 -16.82 20.81
C MET A 1 26.28 -17.67 19.70
N VAL A 2 25.89 -18.93 19.60
CA VAL A 2 26.52 -19.93 18.70
C VAL A 2 26.26 -19.64 17.23
N PHE A 3 25.11 -19.08 16.89
CA PHE A 3 24.67 -18.88 15.49
C PHE A 3 25.04 -17.52 14.89
N GLN A 4 25.48 -16.56 15.68
CA GLN A 4 25.86 -15.22 15.16
C GLN A 4 26.90 -15.28 14.02
N PRO A 5 27.91 -16.17 14.05
CA PRO A 5 28.88 -16.24 12.95
C PRO A 5 28.30 -16.72 11.61
N LEU A 6 27.11 -17.34 11.61
CA LEU A 6 26.43 -17.84 10.40
C LEU A 6 25.64 -16.74 9.69
N ILE A 7 25.42 -15.61 10.35
CA ILE A 7 24.70 -14.48 9.78
C ILE A 7 25.71 -13.54 9.12
N SER A 8 25.47 -13.18 7.85
CA SER A 8 26.33 -12.23 7.15
C SER A 8 26.41 -10.91 7.91
N LYS A 9 27.61 -10.38 8.08
CA LYS A 9 27.84 -9.07 8.70
C LYS A 9 27.20 -7.94 7.93
N ASP A 10 27.04 -8.11 6.61
CA ASP A 10 26.45 -7.11 5.71
C ASP A 10 24.94 -6.91 5.96
N LEU A 11 24.28 -7.88 6.62
CA LEU A 11 22.87 -7.78 6.99
C LEU A 11 22.63 -6.89 8.22
N GLY A 12 23.68 -6.52 8.97
CA GLY A 12 23.54 -5.70 10.18
C GLY A 12 22.74 -6.37 11.31
N ILE A 13 22.51 -7.70 11.23
CA ILE A 13 21.68 -8.45 12.19
C ILE A 13 22.57 -8.95 13.33
N LYS A 14 22.16 -8.68 14.58
CA LYS A 14 22.77 -9.23 15.79
C LYS A 14 21.74 -10.01 16.60
N LEU A 15 22.00 -11.28 16.82
CA LEU A 15 21.14 -12.10 17.68
C LEU A 15 21.27 -11.63 19.13
N ARG A 16 20.14 -11.46 19.80
CA ARG A 16 20.05 -11.05 21.20
C ARG A 16 19.80 -12.23 22.12
N ASP A 17 18.71 -12.95 21.89
CA ASP A 17 18.23 -14.03 22.73
C ASP A 17 17.41 -15.06 21.90
N GLY A 18 16.85 -16.05 22.57
CA GLY A 18 16.04 -17.09 21.98
C GLY A 18 16.73 -18.47 21.99
N THR A 19 15.93 -19.49 21.73
CA THR A 19 16.39 -20.87 21.59
C THR A 19 16.14 -21.38 20.19
N PHE A 20 17.09 -22.13 19.65
CA PHE A 20 16.98 -22.78 18.36
C PHE A 20 17.15 -24.27 18.49
N TYR A 21 16.20 -25.02 17.95
CA TYR A 21 16.27 -26.46 17.82
C TYR A 21 16.15 -26.86 16.36
N ALA A 22 17.00 -27.75 15.90
CA ALA A 22 16.94 -28.29 14.55
C ALA A 22 17.20 -29.79 14.54
N GLN A 23 16.38 -30.50 13.80
CA GLN A 23 16.58 -31.91 13.49
C GLN A 23 16.52 -32.09 11.98
N ALA A 24 17.47 -32.84 11.41
CA ALA A 24 17.49 -33.14 9.99
C ALA A 24 17.86 -34.62 9.79
N ALA A 25 17.21 -35.28 8.86
CA ALA A 25 17.50 -36.61 8.40
C ALA A 25 17.74 -36.61 6.89
N PHE A 26 18.72 -37.35 6.44
CA PHE A 26 19.11 -37.47 5.04
C PHE A 26 19.19 -38.93 4.64
N SER A 27 18.75 -39.22 3.42
CA SER A 27 18.91 -40.52 2.80
C SER A 27 19.28 -40.38 1.33
N ALA A 28 20.20 -41.21 0.88
CA ALA A 28 20.57 -41.29 -0.52
C ALA A 28 20.54 -42.77 -0.96
N ALA A 29 19.61 -43.10 -1.85
CA ALA A 29 19.49 -44.45 -2.39
C ALA A 29 19.57 -44.37 -3.92
N ARG A 30 20.24 -45.37 -4.52
CA ARG A 30 20.53 -45.39 -5.98
C ARG A 30 19.26 -45.33 -6.85
N GLU A 31 18.15 -45.90 -6.36
CA GLU A 31 16.87 -45.92 -7.07
C GLU A 31 15.88 -44.84 -6.66
N GLN A 32 16.02 -44.32 -5.44
CA GLN A 32 15.11 -43.33 -4.85
C GLN A 32 15.66 -41.89 -4.86
N GLY A 33 16.92 -41.72 -5.26
CA GLY A 33 17.59 -40.44 -5.25
C GLY A 33 17.90 -39.92 -3.85
N PHE A 34 18.08 -38.61 -3.74
CA PHE A 34 18.33 -37.94 -2.47
C PHE A 34 17.00 -37.49 -1.84
N THR A 35 16.82 -37.81 -0.58
CA THR A 35 15.72 -37.37 0.25
C THR A 35 16.24 -36.68 1.51
N ALA A 36 15.59 -35.63 1.94
CA ALA A 36 15.87 -34.96 3.20
C ALA A 36 14.57 -34.61 3.91
N GLY A 37 14.60 -34.55 5.20
CA GLY A 37 13.47 -34.10 6.01
C GLY A 37 13.95 -33.53 7.32
N GLY A 38 13.20 -32.61 7.88
CA GLY A 38 13.60 -31.99 9.13
C GLY A 38 12.52 -31.17 9.77
N HIS A 39 12.88 -30.71 10.97
CA HIS A 39 12.05 -29.84 11.78
C HIS A 39 12.93 -28.79 12.43
N TRP A 40 12.56 -27.54 12.29
CA TRP A 40 13.25 -26.38 12.87
C TRP A 40 12.30 -25.61 13.76
N VAL A 41 12.79 -25.22 14.92
CA VAL A 41 12.03 -24.41 15.89
C VAL A 41 12.91 -23.28 16.40
N VAL A 42 12.41 -22.08 16.36
CA VAL A 42 12.91 -20.94 17.11
C VAL A 42 11.86 -20.56 18.14
N ASN A 43 12.25 -20.41 19.38
CA ASN A 43 11.35 -19.96 20.45
C ASN A 43 11.89 -18.66 21.04
N ASN A 44 11.01 -17.68 21.12
CA ASN A 44 11.24 -16.37 21.73
C ASN A 44 12.54 -15.72 21.25
N GLY A 45 12.78 -15.76 19.93
CA GLY A 45 13.97 -15.17 19.32
C GLY A 45 13.93 -13.67 19.38
N GLY A 46 15.07 -13.06 19.72
CA GLY A 46 15.28 -11.62 19.68
C GLY A 46 16.51 -11.26 18.86
N MET A 47 16.41 -10.16 18.10
CA MET A 47 17.53 -9.68 17.30
C MET A 47 17.51 -8.17 17.14
N TRP A 48 18.71 -7.60 17.09
CA TRP A 48 18.93 -6.23 16.67
C TRP A 48 19.10 -6.20 15.17
N LEU A 49 18.37 -5.32 14.53
CA LEU A 49 18.48 -4.98 13.11
C LEU A 49 19.29 -3.69 12.97
N GLN A 50 19.68 -3.32 11.76
CA GLN A 50 20.44 -2.08 11.52
C GLN A 50 19.66 -0.85 12.06
N ASP A 51 18.36 -0.79 11.81
CA ASP A 51 17.49 0.35 12.15
C ASP A 51 16.32 -0.07 13.05
N GLY A 52 16.49 -1.09 13.89
CA GLY A 52 15.39 -1.53 14.73
C GLY A 52 15.66 -2.76 15.57
N GLU A 53 14.60 -3.27 16.15
CA GLU A 53 14.62 -4.44 17.01
C GLU A 53 13.44 -5.36 16.71
N LEU A 54 13.71 -6.66 16.69
CA LEU A 54 12.71 -7.72 16.63
C LEU A 54 12.73 -8.52 17.91
N SER A 55 11.55 -8.78 18.48
CA SER A 55 11.41 -9.59 19.71
C SER A 55 10.26 -10.58 19.62
N GLY A 56 10.38 -11.65 20.39
CA GLY A 56 9.37 -12.70 20.48
C GLY A 56 9.15 -13.42 19.15
N LEU A 57 10.24 -13.78 18.46
CA LEU A 57 10.18 -14.59 17.26
C LEU A 57 9.94 -16.05 17.64
N ASP A 58 8.79 -16.58 17.30
CA ASP A 58 8.49 -17.99 17.27
C ASP A 58 8.36 -18.45 15.82
N PHE A 59 9.17 -19.43 15.46
CA PHE A 59 9.18 -19.98 14.10
C PHE A 59 9.23 -21.50 14.17
N VAL A 60 8.31 -22.14 13.47
CA VAL A 60 8.23 -23.60 13.38
C VAL A 60 8.15 -24.00 11.92
N MET A 61 9.08 -24.83 11.48
CA MET A 61 9.11 -25.33 10.12
C MET A 61 9.36 -26.83 10.07
N SER A 62 8.43 -27.60 9.53
CA SER A 62 8.65 -28.97 9.10
C SER A 62 8.77 -29.01 7.58
N TYR A 63 9.77 -29.76 7.08
CA TYR A 63 10.00 -29.88 5.65
C TYR A 63 10.37 -31.31 5.25
N ARG A 64 10.07 -31.64 4.00
CA ARG A 64 10.55 -32.85 3.31
C ARG A 64 11.01 -32.46 1.92
N LEU A 65 12.20 -32.91 1.53
CA LEU A 65 12.72 -32.81 0.17
C LEU A 65 12.71 -34.21 -0.45
N GLN A 66 12.06 -34.35 -1.58
CA GLN A 66 12.04 -35.56 -2.38
C GLN A 66 11.90 -35.20 -3.86
N ASN A 67 12.73 -35.80 -4.73
CA ASN A 67 12.70 -35.56 -6.18
C ASN A 67 12.72 -34.06 -6.54
N HIS A 68 13.59 -33.28 -5.87
CA HIS A 68 13.74 -31.83 -6.05
C HIS A 68 12.49 -30.99 -5.63
N HIS A 69 11.50 -31.61 -5.00
CA HIS A 69 10.33 -30.92 -4.47
C HIS A 69 10.44 -30.79 -2.94
N TRP A 70 10.28 -29.57 -2.48
CA TRP A 70 10.17 -29.25 -1.06
C TRP A 70 8.70 -29.28 -0.65
N GLN A 71 8.34 -30.18 0.23
CA GLN A 71 7.06 -30.18 0.90
C GLN A 71 7.21 -29.44 2.23
N LEU A 72 6.51 -28.33 2.39
CA LEU A 72 6.54 -27.48 3.57
C LEU A 72 5.26 -27.66 4.36
N GLY A 73 5.36 -27.83 5.67
CA GLY A 73 4.20 -27.88 6.54
C GLY A 73 3.26 -29.07 6.27
N ALA A 74 3.78 -30.28 6.08
CA ALA A 74 2.97 -31.44 5.68
C ALA A 74 1.89 -31.84 6.69
N LYS A 75 2.16 -31.72 8.01
CA LYS A 75 1.21 -32.02 9.10
C LYS A 75 0.64 -30.75 9.71
N GLU A 76 1.50 -29.79 9.97
CA GLU A 76 1.19 -28.49 10.52
C GLU A 76 1.87 -27.44 9.65
N PRO A 77 1.25 -26.30 9.35
CA PRO A 77 1.86 -25.29 8.52
C PRO A 77 3.20 -24.81 9.12
N VAL A 78 4.08 -24.30 8.27
CA VAL A 78 5.21 -23.49 8.72
C VAL A 78 4.65 -22.25 9.37
N MET A 79 4.97 -22.01 10.62
CA MET A 79 4.42 -20.89 11.41
C MET A 79 5.49 -19.86 11.68
N LEU A 80 5.14 -18.60 11.44
CA LEU A 80 5.89 -17.42 11.85
C LEU A 80 5.03 -16.58 12.78
N ARG A 81 5.55 -16.28 13.97
CA ARG A 81 4.94 -15.36 14.93
C ARG A 81 6.03 -14.42 15.43
N ILE A 82 5.76 -13.11 15.42
CA ILE A 82 6.68 -12.11 15.97
C ILE A 82 5.86 -11.21 16.88
N ALA A 83 6.27 -11.12 18.14
CA ALA A 83 5.55 -10.31 19.11
C ALA A 83 5.67 -8.82 18.79
N SER A 84 6.88 -8.33 18.47
CA SER A 84 7.09 -6.95 18.05
C SER A 84 8.27 -6.81 17.09
N LEU A 85 8.12 -5.88 16.16
CA LEU A 85 9.16 -5.41 15.26
C LEU A 85 9.12 -3.87 15.26
N ASN A 86 10.09 -3.27 15.93
CA ASN A 86 10.26 -1.84 16.02
C ASN A 86 11.29 -1.39 14.99
N ASN A 87 10.86 -0.56 14.09
CA ASN A 87 11.67 0.07 13.07
C ASN A 87 11.07 1.47 12.83
N LEU A 88 10.97 1.94 11.58
CA LEU A 88 10.28 3.18 11.25
C LEU A 88 8.83 3.19 11.79
N PHE A 89 8.16 2.04 11.76
CA PHE A 89 6.85 1.83 12.37
C PHE A 89 6.94 0.74 13.44
N ASP A 90 6.18 0.92 14.51
CA ASP A 90 5.99 -0.12 15.51
C ASP A 90 4.94 -1.11 15.00
N MET A 91 5.37 -2.35 14.78
CA MET A 91 4.53 -3.45 14.34
C MET A 91 4.46 -4.50 15.44
N GLN A 92 3.27 -5.04 15.70
CA GLN A 92 3.04 -6.04 16.73
C GLN A 92 2.21 -7.20 16.20
N ASN A 93 2.25 -8.32 16.92
CA ASN A 93 1.42 -9.50 16.63
C ASN A 93 1.51 -9.98 15.18
N ILE A 94 2.73 -9.97 14.61
CA ILE A 94 2.95 -10.37 13.22
C ILE A 94 2.79 -11.88 13.11
N THR A 95 1.91 -12.32 12.22
CA THR A 95 1.61 -13.73 11.97
C THR A 95 1.72 -14.07 10.49
N ALA A 96 2.17 -15.29 10.18
CA ALA A 96 2.09 -15.87 8.84
C ALA A 96 2.21 -17.39 8.93
N ASP A 97 1.43 -18.11 8.13
CA ASP A 97 1.48 -19.57 8.00
C ASP A 97 1.71 -19.94 6.54
N LEU A 98 2.65 -20.88 6.28
CA LEU A 98 2.97 -21.34 4.94
C LEU A 98 2.82 -22.85 4.85
N GLN A 99 2.11 -23.35 3.81
CA GLN A 99 1.93 -24.77 3.58
C GLN A 99 1.90 -25.08 2.10
N GLY A 100 2.49 -26.17 1.69
CA GLY A 100 2.42 -26.66 0.31
C GLY A 100 3.73 -27.17 -0.24
N THR A 101 3.88 -27.12 -1.56
CA THR A 101 5.03 -27.67 -2.28
C THR A 101 5.78 -26.58 -3.05
N TYR A 102 7.10 -26.67 -3.07
CA TYR A 102 7.95 -25.83 -3.91
C TYR A 102 8.95 -26.67 -4.72
N PRO A 103 9.08 -26.48 -6.02
CA PRO A 103 8.28 -25.60 -6.88
C PRO A 103 6.80 -25.96 -6.86
N TYR A 104 5.95 -24.94 -6.83
CA TYR A 104 4.50 -25.11 -6.79
C TYR A 104 3.91 -25.40 -8.19
N SER A 105 2.73 -26.02 -8.23
CA SER A 105 1.95 -26.29 -9.44
C SER A 105 0.44 -26.26 -9.12
N GLU A 106 -0.40 -26.39 -10.14
CA GLU A 106 -1.86 -26.48 -9.96
C GLU A 106 -2.27 -27.65 -9.06
N THR A 107 -1.59 -28.79 -9.19
CA THR A 107 -1.87 -30.00 -8.42
C THR A 107 -1.16 -30.04 -7.07
N ALA A 108 -0.11 -29.22 -6.89
CA ALA A 108 0.70 -29.13 -5.69
C ALA A 108 0.95 -27.64 -5.33
N PRO A 109 -0.06 -26.93 -4.87
CA PRO A 109 0.03 -25.50 -4.60
C PRO A 109 0.87 -25.18 -3.37
N LEU A 110 1.33 -23.92 -3.30
CA LEU A 110 1.90 -23.31 -2.11
C LEU A 110 0.93 -22.24 -1.61
N THR A 111 0.55 -22.30 -0.34
CA THR A 111 -0.43 -21.40 0.26
C THR A 111 0.17 -20.66 1.44
N LEU A 112 0.07 -19.33 1.42
CA LEU A 112 0.33 -18.44 2.53
C LEU A 112 -1.01 -18.03 3.14
N SER A 113 -1.17 -18.22 4.45
CA SER A 113 -2.42 -17.95 5.18
C SER A 113 -2.14 -17.37 6.56
N ASN A 114 -3.19 -16.95 7.27
CA ASN A 114 -3.09 -16.37 8.61
C ASN A 114 -2.06 -15.22 8.69
N VAL A 115 -2.00 -14.40 7.65
CA VAL A 115 -1.10 -13.25 7.60
C VAL A 115 -1.78 -12.06 8.23
N GLY A 116 -1.14 -11.47 9.23
CA GLY A 116 -1.66 -10.30 9.91
C GLY A 116 -0.61 -9.59 10.74
N MET A 117 -0.88 -8.33 11.06
CA MET A 117 -0.08 -7.54 11.98
C MET A 117 -0.86 -6.34 12.49
N ASP A 118 -0.51 -5.90 13.69
CA ASP A 118 -0.99 -4.63 14.23
C ASP A 118 0.03 -3.54 13.92
N ILE A 119 -0.44 -2.43 13.36
CA ILE A 119 0.37 -1.30 12.94
C ILE A 119 -0.48 -0.02 12.96
N LEU A 120 0.10 1.12 13.31
CA LEU A 120 -0.59 2.43 13.30
C LEU A 120 -1.93 2.39 14.06
N ASN A 121 -1.95 1.78 15.24
CA ASN A 121 -3.15 1.58 16.08
C ASN A 121 -4.32 0.86 15.38
N GLY A 122 -4.07 0.19 14.27
CA GLY A 122 -4.99 -0.60 13.48
C GLY A 122 -4.45 -1.98 13.17
N HIS A 123 -5.08 -2.66 12.22
CA HIS A 123 -4.72 -4.03 11.87
C HIS A 123 -4.63 -4.21 10.35
N LEU A 124 -3.59 -4.90 9.90
CA LEU A 124 -3.45 -5.40 8.53
C LEU A 124 -3.65 -6.91 8.53
N SER A 125 -4.41 -7.41 7.56
CA SER A 125 -4.52 -8.84 7.32
C SER A 125 -4.56 -9.15 5.83
N LEU A 126 -4.00 -10.31 5.44
CA LEU A 126 -4.05 -10.79 4.06
C LEU A 126 -4.93 -12.03 4.00
N SER A 127 -5.85 -12.07 3.06
CA SER A 127 -6.54 -13.30 2.72
C SER A 127 -5.55 -14.36 2.24
N ALA A 128 -5.96 -15.63 2.23
CA ALA A 128 -5.06 -16.68 1.78
C ALA A 128 -4.54 -16.39 0.36
N LEU A 129 -3.21 -16.44 0.22
CA LEU A 129 -2.52 -16.35 -1.06
C LEU A 129 -2.12 -17.76 -1.50
N ARG A 130 -2.73 -18.26 -2.56
CA ARG A 130 -2.41 -19.55 -3.15
C ARG A 130 -1.61 -19.36 -4.43
N LEU A 131 -0.53 -20.13 -4.58
CA LEU A 131 0.31 -20.16 -5.76
C LEU A 131 0.23 -21.53 -6.46
N PRO A 132 0.00 -21.63 -7.77
CA PRO A 132 -0.22 -20.51 -8.71
C PRO A 132 -1.44 -19.68 -8.34
N GLN A 133 -1.35 -18.36 -8.55
CA GLN A 133 -2.42 -17.44 -8.19
C GLN A 133 -3.44 -17.34 -9.33
N HIS A 134 -4.74 -17.58 -9.02
CA HIS A 134 -5.87 -17.37 -9.93
C HIS A 134 -6.68 -16.14 -9.50
N ASP A 135 -6.94 -16.04 -8.20
CA ASP A 135 -7.72 -14.96 -7.60
C ASP A 135 -6.81 -14.00 -6.85
N ALA A 136 -7.23 -12.74 -6.72
CA ALA A 136 -6.51 -11.76 -5.93
C ALA A 136 -6.43 -12.18 -4.45
N ALA A 137 -5.26 -12.03 -3.84
CA ALA A 137 -5.13 -12.04 -2.39
C ALA A 137 -5.46 -10.64 -1.87
N VAL A 138 -6.46 -10.51 -1.00
CA VAL A 138 -6.91 -9.20 -0.52
C VAL A 138 -6.15 -8.81 0.75
N LEU A 139 -5.36 -7.74 0.66
CA LEU A 139 -4.80 -7.06 1.83
C LEU A 139 -5.86 -6.13 2.39
N LYS A 140 -6.31 -6.42 3.60
CA LYS A 140 -7.32 -5.64 4.32
C LYS A 140 -6.66 -4.73 5.34
N LEU A 141 -7.04 -3.46 5.31
CA LEU A 141 -6.68 -2.44 6.29
C LEU A 141 -7.88 -2.21 7.21
N SER A 142 -7.69 -2.30 8.51
CA SER A 142 -8.76 -2.12 9.49
C SER A 142 -8.34 -1.10 10.52
N GLN A 143 -9.09 -0.01 10.66
CA GLN A 143 -8.92 1.01 11.71
C GLN A 143 -7.53 1.68 11.70
N ILE A 144 -6.88 1.84 10.56
CA ILE A 144 -5.56 2.47 10.46
C ILE A 144 -5.66 3.93 10.86
N ASP A 145 -4.90 4.33 11.88
CA ASP A 145 -4.90 5.67 12.46
C ASP A 145 -3.97 6.61 11.68
N LEU A 146 -4.55 7.59 11.02
CA LEU A 146 -3.81 8.59 10.27
C LEU A 146 -2.97 9.49 11.19
N SER A 147 -3.38 9.74 12.43
CA SER A 147 -2.58 10.52 13.37
C SER A 147 -1.25 9.82 13.69
N ALA A 148 -1.30 8.51 13.90
CA ALA A 148 -0.10 7.70 14.12
C ALA A 148 0.81 7.71 12.89
N LEU A 149 0.24 7.58 11.67
CA LEU A 149 0.99 7.66 10.42
C LEU A 149 1.70 9.02 10.27
N PHE A 150 0.97 10.13 10.45
CA PHE A 150 1.55 11.48 10.30
C PHE A 150 2.49 11.87 11.44
N THR A 151 2.39 11.23 12.60
CA THR A 151 3.37 11.38 13.68
C THR A 151 4.72 10.79 13.29
N VAL A 152 4.74 9.68 12.57
CA VAL A 152 5.98 9.06 12.06
C VAL A 152 6.54 9.84 10.87
N LEU A 153 5.69 10.19 9.91
CA LEU A 153 6.11 10.88 8.68
C LEU A 153 6.49 12.35 8.90
N GLN A 154 5.95 13.00 9.95
CA GLN A 154 6.20 14.40 10.34
C GLN A 154 6.17 15.43 9.19
N PRO A 155 5.15 15.42 8.32
CA PRO A 155 5.05 16.41 7.27
C PRO A 155 4.86 17.80 7.90
N LYS A 156 5.68 18.77 7.48
CA LYS A 156 5.62 20.15 8.04
C LYS A 156 4.40 20.93 7.57
N GLN A 157 3.84 20.57 6.44
CA GLN A 157 2.85 21.39 5.74
C GLN A 157 1.39 21.04 6.07
N PHE A 158 1.13 19.84 6.59
CA PHE A 158 -0.23 19.42 6.92
C PHE A 158 -0.24 18.32 8.00
N ALA A 159 -1.38 18.20 8.68
CA ALA A 159 -1.67 17.13 9.61
C ALA A 159 -3.04 16.55 9.31
N MET A 160 -3.17 15.24 9.47
CA MET A 160 -4.45 14.55 9.35
C MET A 160 -4.69 13.70 10.60
N SER A 161 -5.96 13.52 10.95
CA SER A 161 -6.36 12.61 12.02
C SER A 161 -7.64 11.86 11.66
N GLY A 162 -7.92 10.80 12.42
CA GLY A 162 -9.02 9.88 12.19
C GLY A 162 -8.56 8.54 11.65
N LYS A 163 -9.49 7.66 11.39
CA LYS A 163 -9.22 6.27 11.01
C LYS A 163 -9.71 5.95 9.61
N VAL A 164 -9.04 5.01 8.97
CA VAL A 164 -9.40 4.53 7.64
C VAL A 164 -9.46 3.01 7.60
N ASN A 165 -10.35 2.50 6.75
CA ASN A 165 -10.43 1.10 6.35
C ASN A 165 -10.14 0.99 4.85
N GLY A 166 -9.75 -0.20 4.39
CA GLY A 166 -9.50 -0.41 2.98
C GLY A 166 -9.30 -1.86 2.61
N GLU A 167 -9.33 -2.13 1.30
CA GLU A 167 -9.00 -3.42 0.73
C GLU A 167 -8.17 -3.22 -0.53
N LEU A 168 -7.06 -3.92 -0.61
CA LEU A 168 -6.12 -3.87 -1.72
C LEU A 168 -5.98 -5.26 -2.33
N PRO A 169 -6.68 -5.56 -3.44
CA PRO A 169 -6.53 -6.83 -4.16
C PRO A 169 -5.13 -6.94 -4.77
N LEU A 170 -4.33 -7.92 -4.31
CA LEU A 170 -2.94 -8.15 -4.72
C LEU A 170 -2.87 -9.23 -5.79
N TYR A 171 -2.08 -8.96 -6.84
CA TYR A 171 -1.82 -9.85 -7.95
C TYR A 171 -0.31 -10.02 -8.13
N LEU A 172 0.24 -11.19 -7.81
CA LEU A 172 1.69 -11.44 -7.92
C LEU A 172 2.12 -11.92 -9.31
N ASN A 173 1.20 -12.48 -10.09
CA ASN A 173 1.45 -13.04 -11.43
C ASN A 173 0.81 -12.22 -12.56
N ASN A 174 0.23 -11.07 -12.26
CA ASN A 174 -0.35 -10.18 -13.27
C ASN A 174 0.77 -9.41 -14.00
N PRO A 175 0.78 -9.34 -15.33
CA PRO A 175 1.86 -8.70 -16.08
C PRO A 175 1.91 -7.18 -15.93
N GLN A 176 0.86 -6.54 -15.44
CA GLN A 176 0.74 -5.08 -15.37
C GLN A 176 0.55 -4.55 -13.95
N TRP A 177 -0.21 -5.26 -13.09
CA TRP A 177 -0.70 -4.73 -11.82
C TRP A 177 -0.24 -5.56 -10.63
N LEU A 178 0.23 -4.89 -9.57
CA LEU A 178 0.37 -5.45 -8.24
C LEU A 178 -0.91 -5.27 -7.41
N VAL A 179 -1.53 -4.07 -7.50
CA VAL A 179 -2.84 -3.77 -6.90
C VAL A 179 -3.73 -3.18 -7.96
N ARG A 180 -4.95 -3.68 -8.08
CA ARG A 180 -5.93 -3.14 -9.01
C ARG A 180 -7.30 -3.03 -8.34
N ASN A 181 -7.94 -1.86 -8.54
CA ASN A 181 -9.25 -1.56 -7.95
C ASN A 181 -9.26 -1.68 -6.41
N GLY A 182 -8.11 -1.41 -5.76
CA GLY A 182 -8.10 -1.24 -4.32
C GLY A 182 -8.86 0.01 -3.89
N TRP A 183 -9.27 0.05 -2.64
CA TRP A 183 -9.95 1.21 -2.08
C TRP A 183 -9.54 1.46 -0.64
N ILE A 184 -9.61 2.74 -0.24
CA ILE A 184 -9.46 3.21 1.14
C ILE A 184 -10.58 4.22 1.39
N ALA A 185 -11.25 4.09 2.53
CA ALA A 185 -12.33 4.99 2.95
C ALA A 185 -12.17 5.36 4.43
N ASN A 186 -12.70 6.49 4.82
CA ASN A 186 -12.72 6.88 6.22
C ASN A 186 -13.66 5.99 7.04
N ASP A 187 -13.27 5.81 8.31
CA ASP A 187 -14.11 5.22 9.34
C ASP A 187 -14.36 6.28 10.42
N GLY A 188 -15.52 6.91 10.35
CA GLY A 188 -15.82 8.11 11.12
C GLY A 188 -15.27 9.39 10.49
N MET A 189 -15.20 10.45 11.28
CA MET A 189 -14.75 11.77 10.85
C MET A 189 -13.22 11.81 10.71
N LEU A 190 -12.72 12.35 9.58
CA LEU A 190 -11.31 12.75 9.47
C LEU A 190 -11.19 14.25 9.64
N THR A 191 -10.02 14.71 10.10
CA THR A 191 -9.65 16.11 10.09
C THR A 191 -8.41 16.34 9.26
N LEU A 192 -8.41 17.40 8.47
CA LEU A 192 -7.24 17.91 7.76
C LEU A 192 -6.92 19.31 8.25
N ARG A 193 -5.67 19.55 8.59
CA ARG A 193 -5.15 20.87 8.93
C ARG A 193 -3.95 21.18 8.05
N LEU A 194 -4.02 22.30 7.34
CA LEU A 194 -2.88 22.82 6.58
C LEU A 194 -2.14 23.85 7.41
N ASP A 195 -0.82 23.88 7.26
CA ASP A 195 0.03 24.87 7.90
C ASP A 195 -0.27 26.28 7.37
N LYS A 196 -0.07 27.29 8.23
CA LYS A 196 -0.35 28.69 7.90
C LYS A 196 0.60 29.20 6.83
N ASP A 197 1.87 28.92 6.95
CA ASP A 197 2.90 29.44 6.03
C ASP A 197 2.69 28.90 4.62
N LEU A 198 2.23 27.64 4.50
CA LEU A 198 1.82 27.08 3.20
C LEU A 198 0.62 27.82 2.62
N THR A 199 -0.40 28.08 3.44
CA THR A 199 -1.63 28.78 2.97
C THR A 199 -1.37 30.22 2.59
N ASP A 200 -0.54 30.92 3.35
CA ASP A 200 -0.18 32.32 3.10
C ASP A 200 0.66 32.46 1.82
N SER A 201 1.67 31.60 1.62
CA SER A 201 2.52 31.63 0.41
C SER A 201 1.74 31.41 -0.89
N ILE A 202 0.72 30.56 -0.86
CA ILE A 202 -0.13 30.32 -2.03
C ILE A 202 -1.13 31.46 -2.23
N SER A 203 -1.64 32.05 -1.14
CA SER A 203 -2.55 33.19 -1.21
C SER A 203 -1.88 34.43 -1.79
N GLU A 204 -0.61 34.64 -1.50
CA GLU A 204 0.20 35.75 -2.06
C GLU A 204 0.47 35.55 -3.57
N SER A 205 0.63 34.32 -4.01
CA SER A 205 0.91 34.00 -5.41
C SER A 205 -0.34 33.96 -6.29
N ASN A 206 -1.50 33.61 -5.76
CA ASN A 206 -2.75 33.47 -6.48
C ASN A 206 -3.96 33.60 -5.55
N THR A 207 -4.69 34.72 -5.68
CA THR A 207 -5.83 35.05 -4.79
C THR A 207 -6.98 34.03 -4.89
N VAL A 208 -7.25 33.46 -6.07
CA VAL A 208 -8.31 32.45 -6.25
C VAL A 208 -7.90 31.12 -5.63
N ALA A 209 -6.67 30.67 -5.87
CA ALA A 209 -6.11 29.48 -5.26
C ALA A 209 -5.98 29.66 -3.74
N GLY A 210 -5.58 30.84 -3.27
CA GLY A 210 -5.49 31.19 -1.87
C GLY A 210 -6.82 31.06 -1.13
N ALA A 211 -7.91 31.55 -1.70
CA ALA A 211 -9.24 31.42 -1.12
C ALA A 211 -9.69 29.94 -1.00
N ALA A 212 -9.36 29.11 -2.00
CA ALA A 212 -9.67 27.69 -1.95
C ALA A 212 -8.82 26.96 -0.89
N ILE A 213 -7.53 27.28 -0.78
CA ILE A 213 -6.62 26.66 0.21
C ILE A 213 -6.93 27.13 1.63
N ASP A 214 -7.23 28.41 1.82
CA ASP A 214 -7.69 28.92 3.12
C ASP A 214 -8.99 28.23 3.58
N TRP A 215 -9.82 27.82 2.61
CA TRP A 215 -10.99 27.02 2.91
C TRP A 215 -10.63 25.59 3.35
N LEU A 216 -9.58 24.96 2.78
CA LEU A 216 -9.10 23.62 3.12
C LEU A 216 -8.28 23.60 4.42
N ARG A 217 -7.91 24.76 4.97
CA ARG A 217 -7.01 24.88 6.12
C ARG A 217 -7.48 24.12 7.35
N TYR A 218 -8.79 24.05 7.59
CA TYR A 218 -9.42 23.35 8.71
C TYR A 218 -10.62 22.56 8.21
N MET A 219 -10.34 21.43 7.60
CA MET A 219 -11.39 20.63 6.98
C MET A 219 -11.78 19.45 7.86
N GLU A 220 -13.05 19.32 8.17
CA GLU A 220 -13.67 18.13 8.71
C GLU A 220 -14.27 17.33 7.57
N ILE A 221 -13.77 16.09 7.39
CA ILE A 221 -14.12 15.22 6.28
C ILE A 221 -15.10 14.18 6.82
N SER A 222 -16.35 14.29 6.41
CA SER A 222 -17.40 13.34 6.77
C SER A 222 -17.36 12.08 5.92
N GLN A 223 -16.91 12.18 4.67
CA GLN A 223 -16.83 11.06 3.75
C GLN A 223 -15.61 11.19 2.84
N SER A 224 -14.84 10.13 2.74
CA SER A 224 -13.74 10.00 1.79
C SER A 224 -13.73 8.61 1.18
N TYR A 225 -13.46 8.55 -0.11
CA TYR A 225 -13.24 7.30 -0.83
C TYR A 225 -12.08 7.51 -1.80
N THR A 226 -11.05 6.67 -1.67
CA THR A 226 -9.86 6.69 -2.50
C THR A 226 -9.70 5.38 -3.21
N LYS A 227 -9.74 5.40 -4.53
CA LYS A 227 -9.35 4.26 -5.36
C LYS A 227 -7.83 4.17 -5.42
N VAL A 228 -7.31 2.95 -5.32
CA VAL A 228 -5.87 2.64 -5.27
C VAL A 228 -5.53 1.66 -6.39
N ASP A 229 -4.64 2.07 -7.28
CA ASP A 229 -4.06 1.19 -8.29
C ASP A 229 -2.53 1.29 -8.20
N LEU A 230 -1.82 0.15 -8.24
CA LEU A 230 -0.36 0.05 -8.21
C LEU A 230 0.08 -0.89 -9.33
N ASP A 231 0.94 -0.41 -10.20
CA ASP A 231 1.49 -1.23 -11.26
C ASP A 231 2.79 -1.97 -10.84
N ASN A 232 3.27 -2.86 -11.69
CA ASN A 232 4.49 -3.65 -11.47
C ASN A 232 5.79 -2.81 -11.52
N LEU A 233 5.72 -1.57 -12.00
CA LEU A 233 6.84 -0.63 -12.02
C LEU A 233 6.89 0.23 -10.75
N GLY A 234 5.92 0.01 -9.84
CA GLY A 234 5.79 0.76 -8.60
C GLY A 234 5.04 2.08 -8.73
N GLN A 235 4.40 2.36 -9.87
CA GLN A 235 3.59 3.55 -10.03
C GLN A 235 2.27 3.40 -9.30
N LEU A 236 2.14 4.06 -8.17
CA LEU A 236 0.90 4.21 -7.41
C LEU A 236 0.04 5.30 -8.04
N THR A 237 -1.23 5.02 -8.23
CA THR A 237 -2.26 5.99 -8.61
C THR A 237 -3.35 6.02 -7.56
N LEU A 238 -3.56 7.17 -6.95
CA LEU A 238 -4.65 7.43 -6.00
C LEU A 238 -5.67 8.35 -6.65
N THR A 239 -6.94 7.96 -6.62
CA THR A 239 -8.05 8.80 -7.10
C THR A 239 -9.05 8.94 -5.96
N SER A 240 -9.10 10.13 -5.36
CA SER A 240 -9.85 10.41 -4.13
C SER A 240 -11.04 11.30 -4.42
N LYS A 241 -12.15 10.99 -3.77
CA LYS A 241 -13.33 11.84 -3.66
C LYS A 241 -13.59 12.10 -2.17
N VAL A 242 -13.59 13.37 -1.81
CA VAL A 242 -13.66 13.79 -0.41
C VAL A 242 -14.81 14.78 -0.23
N HIS A 243 -15.65 14.57 0.77
CA HIS A 243 -16.73 15.47 1.17
C HIS A 243 -16.42 16.00 2.56
N GLY A 244 -16.43 17.32 2.72
CA GLY A 244 -16.11 17.92 4.01
C GLY A 244 -16.62 19.34 4.14
N VAL A 245 -16.48 19.88 5.35
CA VAL A 245 -16.84 21.23 5.72
C VAL A 245 -15.64 21.92 6.36
N ASN A 246 -15.55 23.24 6.25
CA ASN A 246 -14.57 23.99 7.03
C ASN A 246 -15.16 24.32 8.41
N SER A 247 -14.53 23.75 9.45
CA SER A 247 -15.04 23.87 10.83
C SER A 247 -14.89 25.26 11.44
N GLN A 248 -14.04 26.13 10.87
CA GLN A 248 -13.82 27.49 11.40
C GLN A 248 -14.62 28.58 10.66
N LYS A 249 -15.06 28.31 9.44
CA LYS A 249 -15.94 29.21 8.72
C LYS A 249 -17.37 28.78 9.03
N ASN A 250 -18.18 29.62 9.66
CA ASN A 250 -19.62 29.39 9.93
C ASN A 250 -20.44 29.06 8.68
N SER A 251 -19.85 28.38 7.75
CA SER A 251 -20.38 28.00 6.45
C SER A 251 -20.75 26.52 6.52
N THR A 252 -22.04 26.22 6.48
CA THR A 252 -22.61 24.88 6.32
C THR A 252 -22.41 24.34 4.89
N ARG A 253 -21.65 25.05 4.04
CA ARG A 253 -21.38 24.56 2.67
C ARG A 253 -20.43 23.39 2.70
N ALA A 254 -20.95 22.22 2.36
CA ALA A 254 -20.13 21.06 2.06
C ALA A 254 -19.35 21.29 0.75
N VAL A 255 -18.06 20.95 0.75
CA VAL A 255 -17.22 20.98 -0.43
C VAL A 255 -16.92 19.54 -0.85
N VAL A 256 -16.96 19.30 -2.14
CA VAL A 256 -16.52 18.06 -2.76
C VAL A 256 -15.19 18.31 -3.44
N LEU A 257 -14.16 17.62 -2.97
CA LEU A 257 -12.83 17.65 -3.57
C LEU A 257 -12.61 16.34 -4.34
N ASN A 258 -12.26 16.45 -5.62
CA ASN A 258 -11.76 15.35 -6.41
C ASN A 258 -10.25 15.55 -6.60
N TYR A 259 -9.47 14.56 -6.19
CA TYR A 259 -8.01 14.63 -6.21
C TYR A 259 -7.44 13.38 -6.87
N GLN A 260 -6.43 13.54 -7.71
CA GLN A 260 -5.65 12.45 -8.26
C GLN A 260 -4.18 12.67 -7.97
N HIS A 261 -3.52 11.64 -7.48
CA HIS A 261 -2.09 11.63 -7.20
C HIS A 261 -1.43 10.42 -7.86
N LYS A 262 -0.22 10.62 -8.38
CA LYS A 262 0.62 9.57 -8.93
C LYS A 262 2.00 9.66 -8.31
N GLU A 263 2.51 8.53 -7.82
CA GLU A 263 3.80 8.46 -7.15
C GLU A 263 4.50 7.13 -7.42
N ASN A 264 5.82 7.13 -7.46
CA ASN A 264 6.58 5.89 -7.57
C ASN A 264 6.99 5.39 -6.19
N LEU A 265 6.30 4.35 -5.70
CA LEU A 265 6.54 3.77 -4.38
C LEU A 265 7.94 3.17 -4.22
N PHE A 266 8.55 2.65 -5.29
CA PHE A 266 9.90 2.07 -5.18
C PHE A 266 10.95 3.14 -5.00
N GLN A 267 10.77 4.31 -5.64
CA GLN A 267 11.64 5.46 -5.43
C GLN A 267 11.44 6.04 -4.02
N LEU A 268 10.19 6.18 -3.59
CA LEU A 268 9.84 6.59 -2.23
C LEU A 268 10.49 5.68 -1.19
N TRP A 269 10.32 4.37 -1.32
CA TRP A 269 10.91 3.39 -0.39
C TRP A 269 12.44 3.47 -0.33
N ARG A 270 13.09 3.72 -1.46
CA ARG A 270 14.54 3.94 -1.48
C ARG A 270 14.93 5.20 -0.71
N SER A 271 14.21 6.31 -0.89
CA SER A 271 14.48 7.57 -0.16
C SER A 271 14.30 7.41 1.35
N LEU A 272 13.29 6.66 1.78
CA LEU A 272 13.03 6.33 3.18
C LEU A 272 14.18 5.53 3.82
N ARG A 273 14.80 4.62 3.08
CA ARG A 273 15.92 3.79 3.57
C ARG A 273 17.24 4.54 3.69
N PHE A 274 17.42 5.65 2.98
CA PHE A 274 18.65 6.43 2.98
C PHE A 274 18.64 7.63 3.94
N GLY A 275 17.73 7.67 4.93
CA GLY A 275 17.75 8.62 6.04
C GLY A 275 17.32 10.04 5.63
N ASP A 276 18.03 11.05 5.81
CA ASP A 276 17.70 12.49 5.89
C ASP A 276 16.87 13.15 4.77
N ASN A 277 16.58 12.48 3.68
CA ASN A 277 15.89 13.05 2.51
C ASN A 277 14.37 12.90 2.50
N LEU A 278 13.76 12.25 3.50
CA LEU A 278 12.30 12.10 3.57
C LEU A 278 11.59 13.45 3.62
N GLN A 279 12.13 14.39 4.38
CA GLN A 279 11.55 15.72 4.50
C GLN A 279 11.62 16.52 3.20
N GLU A 280 12.74 16.47 2.50
CA GLU A 280 12.92 17.12 1.18
C GLU A 280 12.00 16.46 0.13
N TRP A 281 11.94 15.13 0.14
CA TRP A 281 11.08 14.40 -0.78
C TRP A 281 9.59 14.71 -0.54
N LEU A 282 9.13 14.71 0.72
CA LEU A 282 7.75 15.09 1.07
C LEU A 282 7.44 16.54 0.67
N GLN A 283 8.37 17.47 0.88
CA GLN A 283 8.19 18.86 0.48
C GLN A 283 8.08 19.04 -1.05
N GLN A 284 8.82 18.25 -1.83
CA GLN A 284 8.76 18.29 -3.29
C GLN A 284 7.52 17.60 -3.85
N THR A 285 7.09 16.49 -3.22
CA THR A 285 6.01 15.63 -3.74
C THR A 285 4.63 16.10 -3.28
N ILE A 286 4.55 16.70 -2.08
CA ILE A 286 3.31 17.26 -1.50
C ILE A 286 3.13 18.73 -1.92
N SER A 287 4.06 19.31 -2.66
CA SER A 287 3.81 20.57 -3.35
C SER A 287 2.53 20.42 -4.15
N LEU A 288 1.48 21.12 -3.76
CA LEU A 288 0.23 21.19 -4.54
C LEU A 288 0.59 21.42 -6.00
N PRO A 289 -0.10 20.80 -6.96
CA PRO A 289 0.23 20.96 -8.36
C PRO A 289 0.37 22.46 -8.64
N SER A 290 1.55 22.85 -9.10
CA SER A 290 1.82 24.22 -9.51
C SER A 290 0.66 24.69 -10.37
N ALA A 291 0.14 25.87 -10.14
CA ALA A 291 -1.00 26.47 -10.83
C ALA A 291 -0.89 26.47 -12.37
N SER A 292 0.22 25.97 -12.94
CA SER A 292 0.46 25.73 -14.35
C SER A 292 -0.33 24.57 -14.97
N SER A 293 -1.04 23.75 -14.19
CA SER A 293 -1.90 22.68 -14.72
C SER A 293 -3.41 22.98 -14.69
N LEU A 294 -3.80 24.15 -14.22
CA LEU A 294 -5.14 24.66 -14.48
C LEU A 294 -5.18 25.16 -15.92
N PRO A 295 -6.09 24.69 -16.79
CA PRO A 295 -6.21 25.24 -18.12
C PRO A 295 -6.48 26.74 -17.97
N SER A 296 -5.58 27.55 -18.54
CA SER A 296 -5.75 29.01 -18.63
C SER A 296 -7.14 29.30 -19.21
N ALA A 297 -7.95 30.04 -18.48
CA ALA A 297 -9.24 30.55 -18.94
C ALA A 297 -9.08 31.66 -20.02
N SER A 298 -8.15 31.48 -20.96
CA SER A 298 -7.86 32.41 -22.07
C SER A 298 -7.91 31.69 -23.40
N SER A 299 -9.06 31.12 -23.73
CA SER A 299 -9.49 30.91 -25.11
C SER A 299 -11.01 30.74 -25.20
N LEU A 300 -11.72 31.75 -24.73
CA LEU A 300 -13.04 32.00 -25.31
C LEU A 300 -12.79 32.68 -26.66
N PRO A 301 -13.20 32.06 -27.78
CA PRO A 301 -13.13 32.77 -29.08
C PRO A 301 -14.10 33.94 -29.02
N SER A 302 -13.55 35.12 -29.29
CA SER A 302 -14.33 36.35 -29.51
C SER A 302 -15.38 36.09 -30.58
N ALA A 303 -16.64 36.35 -30.23
CA ALA A 303 -17.72 36.41 -31.18
C ALA A 303 -17.52 37.62 -32.12
N SER A 304 -16.92 37.42 -33.28
CA SER A 304 -17.08 38.32 -34.43
C SER A 304 -16.54 37.61 -35.67
N SER A 305 -17.45 37.03 -36.43
CA SER A 305 -17.56 37.06 -37.89
C SER A 305 -18.49 35.91 -38.35
N LEU A 306 -19.73 36.27 -38.54
CA LEU A 306 -20.65 35.56 -39.41
C LEU A 306 -20.20 35.81 -40.86
N PRO A 307 -20.13 34.81 -41.71
CA PRO A 307 -20.48 34.99 -43.12
C PRO A 307 -21.90 34.50 -43.35
N GLN A 308 -22.69 35.42 -43.87
CA GLN A 308 -23.98 35.16 -44.55
C GLN A 308 -23.73 34.36 -45.82
N GLY A 309 -24.68 33.52 -46.17
CA GLY A 309 -24.95 33.18 -47.55
C GLY A 309 -25.27 31.75 -47.89
N ILE A 310 -26.60 31.47 -47.96
CA ILE A 310 -27.29 30.84 -49.13
C ILE A 310 -26.96 29.38 -49.40
N SER A 311 -27.90 28.43 -49.38
CA SER A 311 -29.02 28.18 -50.26
C SER A 311 -29.57 26.79 -50.02
N SER A 312 -30.80 26.72 -49.71
CA SER A 312 -31.87 25.80 -50.11
C SER A 312 -31.54 24.46 -50.80
N GLN A 313 -32.10 23.43 -50.25
CA GLN A 313 -33.03 22.41 -50.80
C GLN A 313 -32.47 21.02 -51.14
N PRO A 314 -33.36 20.01 -51.40
CA PRO A 314 -33.89 19.11 -50.36
C PRO A 314 -33.87 17.60 -50.79
N THR A 315 -34.58 16.78 -50.01
CA THR A 315 -35.22 15.48 -50.33
C THR A 315 -34.36 14.18 -50.25
N ALA A 316 -34.66 13.45 -49.20
CA ALA A 316 -35.26 12.11 -49.08
C ALA A 316 -34.78 10.95 -50.00
N PRO A 317 -35.02 9.68 -49.75
CA PRO A 317 -35.71 9.04 -48.61
C PRO A 317 -35.06 7.75 -48.07
N ILE A 318 -35.60 7.26 -46.97
CA ILE A 318 -35.46 5.93 -46.37
C ILE A 318 -35.91 4.84 -47.35
N PRO A 319 -35.35 3.64 -47.29
CA PRO A 319 -36.14 2.44 -47.35
C PRO A 319 -36.04 1.53 -46.14
N THR A 320 -37.18 1.24 -45.62
CA THR A 320 -37.58 0.16 -44.76
C THR A 320 -37.53 -1.20 -45.48
N ARG A 321 -37.48 -2.24 -44.63
CA ARG A 321 -37.83 -3.67 -44.89
C ARG A 321 -36.66 -4.63 -45.12
N ALA A 322 -36.69 -5.87 -44.70
CA ALA A 322 -37.60 -6.70 -43.88
C ALA A 322 -36.88 -8.03 -43.60
N LYS A 323 -37.29 -8.64 -42.50
CA LYS A 323 -37.41 -10.09 -42.24
C LYS A 323 -36.81 -11.08 -43.27
N GLU A 324 -35.93 -11.91 -42.81
CA GLU A 324 -36.18 -13.35 -42.60
C GLU A 324 -35.30 -13.87 -41.50
#